data_7db27eec851b799ea7b1620017726169
#
_entry.id   7db27eec851b799ea7b1620017726169
#
_cell.length_a   1.000
_cell.length_b   1.000
_cell.length_c   1.000
_cell.angle_alpha   90.00
_cell.angle_beta   90.00
_cell.angle_gamma   90.00
#
_symmetry.space_group_name_H-M   'P 1'
#
loop_
_entity.id
_entity.type
_entity.pdbx_description
1 polymer ?
#
loop_
_entity_poly.entity_id
_entity_poly.type
_entity_poly.pdbx_seq_one_letter_code
_entity_poly.pdbx_strand_id
1 'polypeptide(L)'
;QRYGTETGDYIRDHFFGPDPRLRQMVAHLSDEDLVNLPRGGHDYRKLYAAYKAATENLGSGAPTAILCKTIKGWTLGPDIEGRNATHQIKKMNKEQLLTLRDRLYLHDEIPESALDGDATPYFRPREDSVEYQYMMERRRALGGSIPKRVVRYRRPAPLPADATFAELLKGS
;
A
#
# COMPACT_ATOMS: atom_id res chain seq x y z
N GLN A 1 12.38 -11.21 5.22
CA GLN A 1 12.29 -11.73 3.85
C GLN A 1 12.04 -13.25 3.84
N ARG A 2 12.89 -14.07 4.51
CA ARG A 2 12.76 -15.53 4.51
C ARG A 2 11.36 -16.02 4.85
N TYR A 3 10.75 -15.54 5.92
CA TYR A 3 9.39 -15.96 6.32
C TYR A 3 8.27 -15.57 5.35
N GLY A 4 8.57 -14.90 4.27
CA GLY A 4 7.62 -14.57 3.21
C GLY A 4 7.81 -15.42 1.95
N THR A 5 8.86 -16.24 1.90
CA THR A 5 9.24 -17.04 0.73
C THR A 5 9.50 -18.52 1.04
N GLU A 6 9.56 -18.85 2.32
CA GLU A 6 9.78 -20.21 2.81
C GLU A 6 8.46 -20.93 3.08
N THR A 7 8.55 -22.22 3.30
CA THR A 7 7.41 -23.12 3.54
C THR A 7 6.80 -22.94 4.94
N GLY A 8 5.60 -23.46 5.17
CA GLY A 8 4.90 -23.35 6.44
C GLY A 8 5.60 -24.08 7.58
N ASP A 9 6.19 -25.25 7.32
CA ASP A 9 7.02 -25.97 8.28
C ASP A 9 8.25 -25.14 8.69
N TYR A 10 8.91 -24.50 7.74
CA TYR A 10 10.01 -23.57 8.05
C TYR A 10 9.56 -22.41 8.95
N ILE A 11 8.40 -21.81 8.66
CA ILE A 11 7.82 -20.74 9.49
C ILE A 11 7.50 -21.27 10.88
N ARG A 12 6.91 -22.47 10.99
CA ARG A 12 6.58 -23.12 12.25
C ARG A 12 7.81 -23.32 13.12
N ASP A 13 8.88 -23.84 12.54
CA ASP A 13 10.06 -24.22 13.31
C ASP A 13 10.98 -23.04 13.65
N HIS A 14 11.14 -22.10 12.71
CA HIS A 14 12.13 -21.03 12.86
C HIS A 14 11.56 -19.70 13.37
N PHE A 15 10.28 -19.42 13.12
CA PHE A 15 9.64 -18.21 13.65
C PHE A 15 8.91 -18.46 14.97
N PHE A 16 8.05 -19.48 15.01
CA PHE A 16 7.26 -19.80 16.19
C PHE A 16 7.97 -20.78 17.13
N GLY A 17 8.76 -21.70 16.58
CA GLY A 17 9.39 -22.81 17.30
C GLY A 17 10.36 -22.42 18.43
N PRO A 18 11.13 -21.33 18.33
CA PRO A 18 12.05 -20.91 19.40
C PRO A 18 11.37 -20.58 20.72
N ASP A 19 10.11 -20.16 20.73
CA ASP A 19 9.31 -19.93 21.95
C ASP A 19 8.19 -20.97 22.02
N PRO A 20 8.17 -21.84 23.05
CA PRO A 20 7.13 -22.86 23.21
C PRO A 20 5.70 -22.31 23.26
N ARG A 21 5.50 -21.09 23.78
CA ARG A 21 4.18 -20.43 23.84
C ARG A 21 3.71 -20.03 22.46
N LEU A 22 4.61 -19.50 21.63
CA LEU A 22 4.31 -19.15 20.24
C LEU A 22 4.04 -20.41 19.42
N ARG A 23 4.83 -21.47 19.61
CA ARG A 23 4.60 -22.76 18.97
C ARG A 23 3.24 -23.35 19.32
N GLN A 24 2.84 -23.29 20.59
CA GLN A 24 1.53 -23.74 21.03
C GLN A 24 0.40 -22.90 20.43
N MET A 25 0.58 -21.59 20.30
CA MET A 25 -0.41 -20.67 19.71
C MET A 25 -0.78 -21.06 18.27
N VAL A 26 0.16 -21.58 17.49
CA VAL A 26 -0.04 -21.98 16.10
C VAL A 26 -0.15 -23.48 15.87
N ALA A 27 -0.22 -24.28 16.94
CA ALA A 27 -0.26 -25.74 16.86
C ALA A 27 -1.47 -26.28 16.07
N HIS A 28 -2.57 -25.53 16.06
CA HIS A 28 -3.81 -25.87 15.37
C HIS A 28 -3.83 -25.46 13.88
N LEU A 29 -2.86 -24.69 13.42
CA LEU A 29 -2.76 -24.22 12.05
C LEU A 29 -2.00 -25.23 11.16
N SER A 30 -2.44 -25.42 9.94
CA SER A 30 -1.69 -26.15 8.92
C SER A 30 -0.48 -25.34 8.44
N ASP A 31 0.42 -25.96 7.68
CA ASP A 31 1.54 -25.25 7.08
C ASP A 31 1.08 -24.28 5.99
N GLU A 32 0.00 -24.61 5.29
CA GLU A 32 -0.65 -23.72 4.35
C GLU A 32 -1.24 -22.49 5.05
N ASP A 33 -1.89 -22.67 6.19
CA ASP A 33 -2.39 -21.55 7.02
C ASP A 33 -1.24 -20.63 7.45
N LEU A 34 -0.10 -21.19 7.82
CA LEU A 34 1.08 -20.42 8.25
C LEU A 34 1.68 -19.59 7.12
N VAL A 35 1.71 -20.12 5.89
CA VAL A 35 2.13 -19.36 4.70
C VAL A 35 1.15 -18.22 4.41
N ASN A 36 -0.13 -18.49 4.56
CA ASN A 36 -1.21 -17.54 4.26
C ASN A 36 -1.53 -16.58 5.41
N LEU A 37 -0.83 -16.67 6.57
CA LEU A 37 -1.01 -15.72 7.67
C LEU A 37 -0.78 -14.29 7.19
N PRO A 38 -1.80 -13.42 7.24
CA PRO A 38 -1.66 -12.05 6.80
C PRO A 38 -0.68 -11.30 7.70
N ARG A 39 0.28 -10.62 7.11
CA ARG A 39 1.15 -9.70 7.85
C ARG A 39 0.34 -8.51 8.32
N GLY A 40 0.55 -8.09 9.56
CA GLY A 40 -0.22 -7.00 10.17
C GLY A 40 -0.28 -5.73 9.31
N GLY A 41 0.82 -5.37 8.61
CA GLY A 41 0.87 -4.23 7.70
C GLY A 41 0.10 -4.41 6.39
N HIS A 42 -0.38 -5.62 6.07
CA HIS A 42 -1.21 -5.95 4.92
C HIS A 42 -2.61 -6.44 5.31
N ASP A 43 -2.90 -6.51 6.60
CA ASP A 43 -4.22 -6.88 7.10
C ASP A 43 -5.13 -5.63 7.11
N TYR A 44 -6.06 -5.56 6.16
CA TYR A 44 -6.96 -4.41 6.01
C TYR A 44 -7.80 -4.13 7.25
N ARG A 45 -8.21 -5.16 7.99
CA ARG A 45 -9.00 -4.98 9.23
C ARG A 45 -8.17 -4.34 10.32
N LYS A 46 -6.93 -4.79 10.50
CA LYS A 46 -5.99 -4.22 11.48
C LYS A 46 -5.59 -2.80 11.11
N LEU A 47 -5.31 -2.55 9.82
CA LEU A 47 -5.02 -1.21 9.32
C LEU A 47 -6.19 -0.26 9.55
N TYR A 48 -7.40 -0.68 9.18
CA TYR A 48 -8.60 0.12 9.42
C TYR A 48 -8.78 0.44 10.91
N ALA A 49 -8.67 -0.55 11.79
CA ALA A 49 -8.80 -0.37 13.23
C ALA A 49 -7.73 0.60 13.79
N ALA A 50 -6.47 0.49 13.34
CA ALA A 50 -5.39 1.37 13.75
C ALA A 50 -5.62 2.83 13.28
N TYR A 51 -6.02 3.03 12.03
CA TYR A 51 -6.35 4.36 11.52
C TYR A 51 -7.58 4.96 12.21
N LYS A 52 -8.61 4.15 12.45
CA LYS A 52 -9.80 4.58 13.18
C LYS A 52 -9.44 5.07 14.58
N ALA A 53 -8.69 4.26 15.34
CA ALA A 53 -8.24 4.63 16.68
C ALA A 53 -7.38 5.92 16.67
N ALA A 54 -6.51 6.07 15.67
CA ALA A 54 -5.69 7.27 15.52
C ALA A 54 -6.54 8.52 15.26
N THR A 55 -7.57 8.41 14.40
CA THR A 55 -8.46 9.54 14.09
C THR A 55 -9.42 9.90 15.21
N GLU A 56 -9.82 8.92 16.03
CA GLU A 56 -10.65 9.14 17.23
C GLU A 56 -9.86 9.81 18.36
N ASN A 57 -8.54 9.72 18.34
CA ASN A 57 -7.64 10.32 19.35
C ASN A 57 -7.04 11.67 18.92
N LEU A 58 -7.61 12.33 17.92
CA LEU A 58 -7.17 13.65 17.48
C LEU A 58 -7.39 14.68 18.60
N GLY A 59 -6.42 15.57 18.78
CA GLY A 59 -6.49 16.63 19.79
C GLY A 59 -5.99 16.23 21.19
N SER A 60 -5.47 15.01 21.38
CA SER A 60 -4.84 14.57 22.63
C SER A 60 -3.54 15.31 22.97
N GLY A 61 -3.00 16.11 22.04
CA GLY A 61 -1.72 16.79 22.18
C GLY A 61 -0.50 15.95 21.84
N ALA A 62 -0.68 14.66 21.55
CA ALA A 62 0.39 13.75 21.14
C ALA A 62 0.17 13.24 19.70
N PRO A 63 1.21 13.16 18.86
CA PRO A 63 1.11 12.56 17.54
C PRO A 63 0.94 11.03 17.64
N THR A 64 0.20 10.46 16.69
CA THR A 64 0.07 9.01 16.54
C THR A 64 0.93 8.52 15.38
N ALA A 65 1.83 7.57 15.63
CA ALA A 65 2.63 6.89 14.62
C ALA A 65 2.15 5.44 14.45
N ILE A 66 1.82 5.04 13.23
CA ILE A 66 1.41 3.66 12.90
C ILE A 66 2.54 2.98 12.14
N LEU A 67 3.18 1.98 12.76
CA LEU A 67 4.27 1.22 12.16
C LEU A 67 3.73 -0.04 11.48
N CYS A 68 3.76 -0.06 10.15
CA CYS A 68 3.25 -1.16 9.35
C CYS A 68 4.39 -2.05 8.85
N LYS A 69 4.43 -3.31 9.27
CA LYS A 69 5.33 -4.32 8.72
C LYS A 69 4.78 -4.81 7.39
N THR A 70 5.43 -4.44 6.29
CA THR A 70 4.98 -4.76 4.92
C THR A 70 6.04 -5.50 4.13
N ILE A 71 5.63 -6.09 3.00
CA ILE A 71 6.53 -6.66 1.98
C ILE A 71 6.41 -5.81 0.73
N LYS A 72 7.54 -5.48 0.12
CA LYS A 72 7.56 -4.79 -1.16
C LYS A 72 6.96 -5.67 -2.25
N GLY A 73 6.08 -5.07 -3.08
CA GLY A 73 5.42 -5.80 -4.16
C GLY A 73 4.34 -6.77 -3.69
N TRP A 74 3.83 -6.61 -2.48
CA TRP A 74 2.71 -7.43 -2.00
C TRP A 74 1.55 -7.43 -2.99
N THR A 75 0.92 -8.57 -3.21
CA THR A 75 -0.14 -8.84 -4.19
C THR A 75 0.36 -9.10 -5.62
N LEU A 76 1.58 -8.68 -5.98
CA LEU A 76 2.11 -8.82 -7.35
C LEU A 76 2.51 -10.26 -7.74
N GLY A 77 2.46 -11.18 -6.80
CA GLY A 77 2.75 -12.59 -7.03
C GLY A 77 4.13 -13.04 -6.55
N PRO A 78 4.33 -14.37 -6.42
CA PRO A 78 5.51 -14.96 -5.80
C PRO A 78 6.81 -14.66 -6.57
N ASP A 79 6.72 -14.36 -7.86
CA ASP A 79 7.87 -14.00 -8.69
C ASP A 79 8.38 -12.58 -8.44
N ILE A 80 7.54 -11.73 -7.85
CA ILE A 80 7.81 -10.31 -7.64
C ILE A 80 7.90 -9.97 -6.15
N GLU A 81 7.02 -10.53 -5.32
CA GLU A 81 6.92 -10.20 -3.89
C GLU A 81 8.23 -10.45 -3.14
N GLY A 82 8.65 -9.47 -2.34
CA GLY A 82 9.78 -9.59 -1.43
C GLY A 82 11.15 -9.77 -2.08
N ARG A 83 11.26 -9.64 -3.40
CA ARG A 83 12.51 -9.80 -4.14
C ARG A 83 13.24 -8.48 -4.32
N ASN A 84 14.57 -8.53 -4.39
CA ASN A 84 15.38 -7.35 -4.68
C ASN A 84 15.07 -6.79 -6.07
N ALA A 85 14.78 -7.65 -7.05
CA ALA A 85 14.42 -7.28 -8.42
C ALA A 85 13.12 -6.48 -8.50
N THR A 86 12.22 -6.55 -7.51
CA THR A 86 10.93 -5.84 -7.50
C THR A 86 11.09 -4.34 -7.69
N HIS A 87 12.21 -3.77 -7.27
CA HIS A 87 12.50 -2.34 -7.46
C HIS A 87 12.76 -1.96 -8.92
N GLN A 88 13.22 -2.90 -9.74
CA GLN A 88 13.65 -2.67 -11.12
C GLN A 88 12.64 -3.19 -12.16
N ILE A 89 11.66 -3.98 -11.76
CA ILE A 89 10.64 -4.52 -12.67
C ILE A 89 9.80 -3.36 -13.21
N LYS A 90 9.83 -3.18 -14.52
CA LYS A 90 9.10 -2.12 -15.23
C LYS A 90 7.80 -2.61 -15.87
N LYS A 91 7.73 -3.88 -16.25
CA LYS A 91 6.57 -4.52 -16.87
C LYS A 91 6.34 -5.89 -16.26
N MET A 92 5.09 -6.26 -16.12
CA MET A 92 4.65 -7.62 -15.78
C MET A 92 4.32 -8.34 -17.08
N ASN A 93 4.61 -9.63 -17.13
CA ASN A 93 4.15 -10.49 -18.22
C ASN A 93 2.66 -10.84 -18.05
N LYS A 94 2.05 -11.46 -19.08
CA LYS A 94 0.61 -11.80 -19.07
C LYS A 94 0.24 -12.69 -17.88
N GLU A 95 1.04 -13.70 -17.55
CA GLU A 95 0.77 -14.63 -16.45
C GLU A 95 0.77 -13.92 -15.09
N GLN A 96 1.71 -13.00 -14.89
CA GLN A 96 1.78 -12.18 -13.68
C GLN A 96 0.58 -11.23 -13.58
N LEU A 97 0.13 -10.66 -14.71
CA LEU A 97 -1.07 -9.80 -14.75
C LEU A 97 -2.35 -10.62 -14.48
N LEU A 98 -2.46 -11.83 -15.00
CA LEU A 98 -3.55 -12.75 -14.67
C LEU A 98 -3.59 -13.09 -13.18
N THR A 99 -2.44 -13.44 -12.62
CA THR A 99 -2.32 -13.71 -11.18
C THR A 99 -2.73 -12.49 -10.34
N LEU A 100 -2.29 -11.30 -10.71
CA LEU A 100 -2.67 -10.05 -10.03
C LEU A 100 -4.16 -9.78 -10.14
N ARG A 101 -4.74 -9.92 -11.33
CA ARG A 101 -6.18 -9.77 -11.59
C ARG A 101 -7.00 -10.68 -10.66
N ASP A 102 -6.63 -11.96 -10.61
CA ASP A 102 -7.36 -12.98 -9.83
C ASP A 102 -7.22 -12.74 -8.32
N ARG A 103 -6.04 -12.33 -7.86
CA ARG A 103 -5.83 -11.92 -6.46
C ARG A 103 -6.62 -10.68 -6.05
N LEU A 104 -6.93 -9.81 -7.01
CA LEU A 104 -7.76 -8.62 -6.79
C LEU A 104 -9.25 -8.89 -7.03
N TYR A 105 -9.62 -10.15 -7.35
CA TYR A 105 -11.00 -10.56 -7.67
C TYR A 105 -11.62 -9.78 -8.83
N LEU A 106 -10.81 -9.41 -9.84
CA LEU A 106 -11.23 -8.62 -11.00
C LEU A 106 -11.42 -9.47 -12.27
N HIS A 107 -11.57 -10.79 -12.13
CA HIS A 107 -11.69 -11.70 -13.27
C HIS A 107 -12.98 -11.48 -14.07
N ASP A 108 -14.05 -11.02 -13.42
CA ASP A 108 -15.33 -10.72 -14.09
C ASP A 108 -15.31 -9.38 -14.81
N GLU A 109 -14.56 -8.40 -14.31
CA GLU A 109 -14.45 -7.05 -14.86
C GLU A 109 -13.37 -6.93 -15.94
N ILE A 110 -12.30 -7.73 -15.83
CA ILE A 110 -11.16 -7.73 -16.75
C ILE A 110 -11.04 -9.13 -17.39
N PRO A 111 -11.64 -9.36 -18.57
CA PRO A 111 -11.49 -10.63 -19.26
C PRO A 111 -10.05 -10.88 -19.67
N GLU A 112 -9.66 -12.15 -19.80
CA GLU A 112 -8.28 -12.53 -20.16
C GLU A 112 -7.82 -11.89 -21.47
N SER A 113 -8.70 -11.78 -22.45
CA SER A 113 -8.42 -11.15 -23.74
C SER A 113 -8.02 -9.67 -23.65
N ALA A 114 -8.41 -8.97 -22.58
CA ALA A 114 -7.99 -7.59 -22.36
C ALA A 114 -6.50 -7.48 -21.97
N LEU A 115 -5.86 -8.60 -21.63
CA LEU A 115 -4.43 -8.67 -21.26
C LEU A 115 -3.55 -9.13 -22.43
N ASP A 116 -4.10 -9.34 -23.63
CA ASP A 116 -3.35 -9.78 -24.82
C ASP A 116 -2.64 -8.62 -25.55
N GLY A 117 -2.97 -7.39 -25.22
CA GLY A 117 -2.42 -6.20 -25.86
C GLY A 117 -1.26 -5.56 -25.08
N ASP A 118 -0.62 -4.57 -25.71
CA ASP A 118 0.42 -3.75 -25.08
C ASP A 118 -0.11 -2.77 -24.02
N ALA A 119 -1.41 -2.45 -24.08
CA ALA A 119 -2.06 -1.53 -23.15
C ALA A 119 -2.64 -2.30 -21.97
N THR A 120 -2.24 -1.91 -20.75
CA THR A 120 -2.83 -2.44 -19.54
C THR A 120 -4.27 -1.94 -19.37
N PRO A 121 -5.27 -2.83 -19.14
CA PRO A 121 -6.65 -2.40 -18.95
C PRO A 121 -6.76 -1.53 -17.71
N TYR A 122 -7.56 -0.48 -17.81
CA TYR A 122 -7.87 0.41 -16.70
C TYR A 122 -9.22 0.03 -16.10
N PHE A 123 -9.21 -0.44 -14.86
CA PHE A 123 -10.42 -0.74 -14.12
C PHE A 123 -10.89 0.51 -13.34
N ARG A 124 -12.18 0.81 -13.49
CA ARG A 124 -12.88 1.81 -12.70
C ARG A 124 -14.19 1.19 -12.18
N PRO A 125 -14.44 1.19 -10.86
CA PRO A 125 -15.70 0.72 -10.33
C PRO A 125 -16.88 1.49 -10.93
N ARG A 126 -17.97 0.80 -11.22
CA ARG A 126 -19.20 1.44 -11.71
C ARG A 126 -19.77 2.37 -10.65
N GLU A 127 -20.43 3.44 -11.08
CA GLU A 127 -20.99 4.44 -10.17
C GLU A 127 -22.10 3.90 -9.27
N ASP A 128 -22.76 2.83 -9.68
CA ASP A 128 -23.79 2.12 -8.92
C ASP A 128 -23.21 1.01 -8.00
N SER A 129 -21.91 0.74 -8.04
CA SER A 129 -21.26 -0.26 -7.20
C SER A 129 -21.14 0.20 -5.74
N VAL A 130 -21.13 -0.75 -4.82
CA VAL A 130 -21.02 -0.52 -3.38
C VAL A 130 -19.68 0.17 -3.05
N GLU A 131 -18.61 -0.25 -3.73
CA GLU A 131 -17.25 0.29 -3.57
C GLU A 131 -17.19 1.77 -3.96
N TYR A 132 -17.78 2.12 -5.12
CA TYR A 132 -17.82 3.51 -5.59
C TYR A 132 -18.65 4.38 -4.65
N GLN A 133 -19.84 3.92 -4.25
CA GLN A 133 -20.72 4.66 -3.35
C GLN A 133 -20.06 4.90 -1.98
N TYR A 134 -19.42 3.87 -1.42
CA TYR A 134 -18.68 3.99 -0.16
C TYR A 134 -17.53 5.01 -0.28
N MET A 135 -16.71 4.89 -1.33
CA MET A 135 -15.60 5.81 -1.57
C MET A 135 -16.09 7.26 -1.70
N MET A 136 -17.16 7.48 -2.48
CA MET A 136 -17.69 8.81 -2.71
C MET A 136 -18.36 9.41 -1.47
N GLU A 137 -19.01 8.60 -0.67
CA GLU A 137 -19.55 9.04 0.63
C GLU A 137 -18.43 9.56 1.54
N ARG A 138 -17.33 8.79 1.68
CA ARG A 138 -16.18 9.21 2.47
C ARG A 138 -15.55 10.50 1.92
N ARG A 139 -15.42 10.60 0.60
CA ARG A 139 -14.87 11.81 -0.05
C ARG A 139 -15.75 13.05 0.16
N ARG A 140 -17.06 12.90 0.09
CA ARG A 140 -17.99 14.00 0.37
C ARG A 140 -17.91 14.46 1.83
N ALA A 141 -17.81 13.52 2.76
CA ALA A 141 -17.62 13.83 4.19
C ALA A 141 -16.33 14.63 4.46
N LEU A 142 -15.30 14.47 3.62
CA LEU A 142 -14.03 15.20 3.68
C LEU A 142 -14.04 16.52 2.85
N GLY A 143 -15.18 16.93 2.32
CA GLY A 143 -15.31 18.17 1.54
C GLY A 143 -15.05 18.01 0.03
N GLY A 144 -15.03 16.80 -0.50
CA GLY A 144 -14.93 16.49 -1.92
C GLY A 144 -13.64 15.79 -2.35
N SER A 145 -13.48 15.62 -3.65
CA SER A 145 -12.38 14.81 -4.23
C SER A 145 -11.00 15.44 -4.09
N ILE A 146 -10.91 16.74 -4.13
CA ILE A 146 -9.66 17.50 -3.96
C ILE A 146 -9.90 18.59 -2.93
N PRO A 147 -9.11 18.66 -1.84
CA PRO A 147 -9.20 19.76 -0.91
C PRO A 147 -8.97 21.09 -1.64
N LYS A 148 -9.83 22.08 -1.40
CA LYS A 148 -9.61 23.41 -1.95
C LYS A 148 -8.34 24.01 -1.35
N ARG A 149 -7.33 24.19 -2.18
CA ARG A 149 -6.11 24.88 -1.77
C ARG A 149 -6.40 26.39 -1.74
N VAL A 150 -6.51 26.94 -0.56
CA VAL A 150 -6.61 28.39 -0.38
C VAL A 150 -5.23 28.93 -0.12
N VAL A 151 -4.65 29.58 -1.11
CA VAL A 151 -3.38 30.31 -0.96
C VAL A 151 -3.72 31.74 -0.60
N ARG A 152 -3.42 32.16 0.63
CA ARG A 152 -3.58 33.54 1.08
C ARG A 152 -2.21 34.17 1.13
N TYR A 153 -1.93 35.05 0.20
CA TYR A 153 -0.74 35.90 0.28
C TYR A 153 -1.02 37.01 1.30
N ARG A 154 -0.37 36.93 2.44
CA ARG A 154 -0.52 37.98 3.48
C ARG A 154 0.33 39.23 3.16
N ARG A 155 1.47 39.03 2.52
CA ARG A 155 2.37 40.09 2.04
C ARG A 155 3.11 39.59 0.78
N PRO A 156 3.25 40.41 -0.27
CA PRO A 156 4.22 40.11 -1.32
C PRO A 156 5.61 40.11 -0.69
N ALA A 157 6.39 39.07 -0.93
CA ALA A 157 7.81 39.09 -0.56
C ALA A 157 8.50 40.16 -1.41
N PRO A 158 9.20 41.15 -0.80
CA PRO A 158 9.97 42.10 -1.58
C PRO A 158 11.02 41.35 -2.40
N LEU A 159 11.10 41.64 -3.66
CA LEU A 159 12.19 41.10 -4.49
C LEU A 159 13.51 41.66 -3.95
N PRO A 160 14.54 40.82 -3.75
CA PRO A 160 15.85 41.28 -3.40
C PRO A 160 16.36 42.22 -4.49
N ALA A 161 17.05 43.30 -4.12
CA ALA A 161 17.68 44.18 -5.08
C ALA A 161 18.82 43.45 -5.83
N ASP A 162 19.08 43.79 -7.08
CA ASP A 162 20.14 43.18 -7.89
C ASP A 162 21.50 43.28 -7.21
N ALA A 163 21.72 44.31 -6.41
CA ALA A 163 22.93 44.48 -5.60
C ALA A 163 23.16 43.33 -4.59
N THR A 164 22.10 42.66 -4.14
CA THR A 164 22.20 41.50 -3.24
C THR A 164 22.87 40.31 -3.93
N PHE A 165 22.81 40.24 -5.25
CA PHE A 165 23.38 39.19 -6.07
C PHE A 165 24.60 39.65 -6.90
N ALA A 166 25.13 40.83 -6.60
CA ALA A 166 26.20 41.44 -7.39
C ALA A 166 27.45 40.56 -7.54
N GLU A 167 27.80 39.76 -6.54
CA GLU A 167 28.91 38.81 -6.61
C GLU A 167 28.61 37.64 -7.56
N LEU A 168 27.37 37.11 -7.53
CA LEU A 168 26.96 36.05 -8.41
C LEU A 168 26.81 36.49 -9.88
N LEU A 169 26.40 37.73 -10.08
CA LEU A 169 26.22 38.33 -11.40
C LEU A 169 27.52 38.71 -12.09
N LYS A 170 28.62 38.83 -11.34
CA LYS A 170 29.97 39.14 -11.90
C LYS A 170 30.59 37.95 -12.64
N GLY A 171 30.05 36.74 -12.46
CA GLY A 171 30.69 35.55 -12.97
C GLY A 171 32.00 35.19 -12.25
N SER A 172 32.44 33.97 -12.45
CA SER A 172 33.78 33.52 -12.01
C SER A 172 34.79 33.70 -13.10
#